data_1253e1ecb0840eeb6fde8163da06581c
#
_entry.id   1253e1ecb0840eeb6fde8163da06581c
#
_cell.length_a   1.000
_cell.length_b   1.000
_cell.length_c   1.000
_cell.angle_alpha   90.00
_cell.angle_beta   90.00
_cell.angle_gamma   90.00
#
_symmetry.space_group_name_H-M   'P 1'
#
loop_
_entity.id
_entity.type
_entity.pdbx_description
1 polymer ?
#
loop_
_entity_poly.entity_id
_entity_poly.type
_entity_poly.pdbx_seq_one_letter_code
_entity_poly.pdbx_strand_id
1 'polypeptide(L)'
;LLEMARRSEVPTCVHLDHATELADIRQAVDSGYTSVMIDGSQLPFDENVAVTRVAVEIARPRGVSVEAEIGSVGYSDNADAKRRFTDPGEAERFAALTGVDALAVAVGTVHRMETQGVDLQFDLLRRIRQVVKIPLVIHGSTGVADRDLRRLIECGAVKINMSTTLR
;
A
#
# COMPACT_ATOMS: atom_id res chain seq x y z
N LEU A 1 -16.21 1.05 13.63
CA LEU A 1 -15.78 0.36 12.39
C LEU A 1 -15.80 -1.16 12.57
N LEU A 2 -15.10 -1.73 13.57
CA LEU A 2 -15.04 -3.19 13.79
C LEU A 2 -16.41 -3.85 13.95
N GLU A 3 -17.32 -3.23 14.72
CA GLU A 3 -18.67 -3.72 14.88
C GLU A 3 -19.48 -3.65 13.57
N MET A 4 -19.28 -2.59 12.78
CA MET A 4 -19.91 -2.47 11.45
C MET A 4 -19.38 -3.55 10.50
N ALA A 5 -18.06 -3.79 10.51
CA ALA A 5 -17.45 -4.83 9.69
C ALA A 5 -17.97 -6.23 10.04
N ARG A 6 -18.15 -6.54 11.33
CA ARG A 6 -18.72 -7.83 11.81
C ARG A 6 -20.16 -8.05 11.38
N ARG A 7 -20.95 -6.97 11.18
CA ARG A 7 -22.34 -7.02 10.73
C ARG A 7 -22.50 -6.96 9.23
N SER A 8 -21.41 -6.75 8.49
CA SER A 8 -21.45 -6.65 7.03
C SER A 8 -21.76 -8.01 6.40
N GLU A 9 -22.70 -8.03 5.45
CA GLU A 9 -23.01 -9.22 4.63
C GLU A 9 -21.96 -9.46 3.52
N VAL A 10 -21.10 -8.47 3.27
CA VAL A 10 -19.98 -8.59 2.32
C VAL A 10 -18.66 -8.78 3.06
N PRO A 11 -17.69 -9.48 2.46
CA PRO A 11 -16.36 -9.58 3.04
C PRO A 11 -15.76 -8.21 3.31
N THR A 12 -15.40 -7.95 4.56
CA THR A 12 -14.94 -6.63 5.02
C THR A 12 -13.64 -6.77 5.80
N CYS A 13 -12.68 -5.90 5.48
CA CYS A 13 -11.40 -5.77 6.19
C CYS A 13 -11.35 -4.39 6.87
N VAL A 14 -10.98 -4.37 8.16
CA VAL A 14 -10.65 -3.11 8.83
C VAL A 14 -9.14 -2.94 8.79
N HIS A 15 -8.69 -1.92 8.07
CA HIS A 15 -7.29 -1.69 7.74
C HIS A 15 -6.78 -0.38 8.34
N LEU A 16 -5.62 -0.42 8.98
CA LEU A 16 -4.85 0.78 9.35
C LEU A 16 -4.00 1.19 8.15
N ASP A 17 -4.25 2.39 7.62
CA ASP A 17 -3.61 2.91 6.41
C ASP A 17 -2.49 3.89 6.78
N HIS A 18 -1.33 3.79 6.12
CA HIS A 18 -0.17 4.68 6.23
C HIS A 18 0.33 4.98 7.67
N ALA A 19 0.41 3.98 8.55
CA ALA A 19 1.09 4.16 9.84
C ALA A 19 2.60 4.27 9.63
N THR A 20 3.24 5.23 10.29
CA THR A 20 4.70 5.40 10.30
C THR A 20 5.34 4.91 11.60
N GLU A 21 4.53 4.70 12.64
CA GLU A 21 5.00 4.32 13.96
C GLU A 21 4.56 2.89 14.33
N LEU A 22 5.49 2.11 14.86
CA LEU A 22 5.20 0.75 15.34
C LEU A 22 4.22 0.72 16.52
N ALA A 23 4.10 1.83 17.26
CA ALA A 23 3.11 1.97 18.33
C ALA A 23 1.68 1.92 17.79
N ASP A 24 1.41 2.56 16.64
CA ASP A 24 0.11 2.56 15.98
C ASP A 24 -0.24 1.16 15.46
N ILE A 25 0.76 0.44 14.92
CA ILE A 25 0.61 -0.97 14.50
C ILE A 25 0.17 -1.84 15.69
N ARG A 26 0.86 -1.74 16.85
CA ARG A 26 0.49 -2.48 18.06
C ARG A 26 -0.93 -2.16 18.51
N GLN A 27 -1.26 -0.87 18.58
CA GLN A 27 -2.59 -0.42 19.00
C GLN A 27 -3.69 -0.94 18.08
N ALA A 28 -3.49 -0.91 16.76
CA ALA A 28 -4.46 -1.42 15.79
C ALA A 28 -4.65 -2.94 15.94
N VAL A 29 -3.54 -3.69 16.04
CA VAL A 29 -3.57 -5.14 16.24
C VAL A 29 -4.30 -5.51 17.53
N ASP A 30 -4.00 -4.84 18.65
CA ASP A 30 -4.64 -5.09 19.94
C ASP A 30 -6.12 -4.66 19.95
N SER A 31 -6.48 -3.65 19.14
CA SER A 31 -7.87 -3.22 18.94
C SER A 31 -8.68 -4.15 18.04
N GLY A 32 -8.05 -5.16 17.41
CA GLY A 32 -8.73 -6.16 16.58
C GLY A 32 -8.88 -5.77 15.10
N TYR A 33 -8.00 -4.89 14.58
CA TYR A 33 -7.90 -4.65 13.14
C TYR A 33 -7.49 -5.96 12.45
N THR A 34 -7.96 -6.15 11.23
CA THR A 34 -7.68 -7.37 10.45
C THR A 34 -6.55 -7.21 9.46
N SER A 35 -6.12 -5.96 9.24
CA SER A 35 -4.99 -5.61 8.40
C SER A 35 -4.36 -4.31 8.87
N VAL A 36 -3.05 -4.15 8.68
CA VAL A 36 -2.30 -2.94 9.00
C VAL A 36 -1.30 -2.64 7.90
N MET A 37 -1.00 -1.35 7.69
CA MET A 37 0.08 -0.91 6.82
C MET A 37 1.11 -0.14 7.62
N ILE A 38 2.38 -0.51 7.43
CA ILE A 38 3.54 0.27 7.86
C ILE A 38 4.14 0.99 6.64
N ASP A 39 4.23 2.30 6.70
CA ASP A 39 4.74 3.14 5.62
C ASP A 39 6.15 3.66 5.95
N GLY A 40 7.15 2.91 5.51
CA GLY A 40 8.56 3.30 5.55
C GLY A 40 9.08 3.84 4.20
N SER A 41 8.21 4.23 3.26
CA SER A 41 8.59 4.61 1.89
C SER A 41 9.53 5.82 1.80
N GLN A 42 9.54 6.66 2.82
CA GLN A 42 10.45 7.81 2.93
C GLN A 42 11.81 7.47 3.55
N LEU A 43 11.95 6.29 4.15
CA LEU A 43 13.19 5.81 4.77
C LEU A 43 14.14 5.23 3.72
N PRO A 44 15.45 5.14 4.01
CA PRO A 44 16.37 4.30 3.26
C PRO A 44 15.89 2.85 3.20
N PHE A 45 16.24 2.12 2.13
CA PHE A 45 15.76 0.75 1.88
C PHE A 45 15.93 -0.18 3.09
N ASP A 46 17.13 -0.22 3.70
CA ASP A 46 17.41 -1.13 4.81
C ASP A 46 16.63 -0.76 6.08
N GLU A 47 16.39 0.52 6.32
CA GLU A 47 15.57 1.00 7.43
C GLU A 47 14.10 0.68 7.21
N ASN A 48 13.58 0.84 5.97
CA ASN A 48 12.22 0.41 5.61
C ASN A 48 12.06 -1.10 5.80
N VAL A 49 13.02 -1.91 5.36
CA VAL A 49 13.02 -3.36 5.61
C VAL A 49 12.99 -3.66 7.11
N ALA A 50 13.82 -2.99 7.91
CA ALA A 50 13.91 -3.23 9.34
C ALA A 50 12.59 -2.92 10.07
N VAL A 51 11.99 -1.74 9.85
CA VAL A 51 10.73 -1.36 10.49
C VAL A 51 9.57 -2.24 10.04
N THR A 52 9.54 -2.60 8.77
CA THR A 52 8.50 -3.47 8.19
C THR A 52 8.55 -4.88 8.79
N ARG A 53 9.74 -5.45 8.97
CA ARG A 53 9.89 -6.76 9.63
C ARG A 53 9.32 -6.76 11.05
N VAL A 54 9.60 -5.70 11.82
CA VAL A 54 9.04 -5.58 13.18
C VAL A 54 7.51 -5.49 13.12
N ALA A 55 6.94 -4.76 12.17
CA ALA A 55 5.48 -4.71 11.99
C ALA A 55 4.90 -6.11 11.68
N VAL A 56 5.56 -6.88 10.82
CA VAL A 56 5.18 -8.28 10.53
C VAL A 56 5.27 -9.17 11.78
N GLU A 57 6.32 -9.03 12.59
CA GLU A 57 6.48 -9.77 13.84
C GLU A 57 5.38 -9.45 14.87
N ILE A 58 4.90 -8.20 14.90
CA ILE A 58 3.79 -7.78 15.77
C ILE A 58 2.45 -8.37 15.30
N ALA A 59 2.17 -8.31 14.00
CA ALA A 59 0.85 -8.61 13.41
C ALA A 59 0.62 -10.12 13.22
N ARG A 60 1.63 -10.86 12.76
CA ARG A 60 1.53 -12.27 12.38
C ARG A 60 0.97 -13.20 13.46
N PRO A 61 1.38 -13.11 14.77
CA PRO A 61 0.83 -13.98 15.82
C PRO A 61 -0.66 -13.80 16.07
N ARG A 62 -1.23 -12.68 15.62
CA ARG A 62 -2.67 -12.36 15.74
C ARG A 62 -3.45 -12.63 14.45
N GLY A 63 -2.79 -13.16 13.41
CA GLY A 63 -3.43 -13.40 12.10
C GLY A 63 -3.81 -12.12 11.35
N VAL A 64 -3.16 -10.98 11.67
CA VAL A 64 -3.37 -9.68 11.03
C VAL A 64 -2.42 -9.56 9.84
N SER A 65 -2.97 -9.26 8.66
CA SER A 65 -2.15 -9.08 7.45
C SER A 65 -1.40 -7.74 7.49
N VAL A 66 -0.20 -7.74 6.89
CA VAL A 66 0.65 -6.56 6.82
C VAL A 66 0.88 -6.14 5.39
N GLU A 67 0.59 -4.87 5.12
CA GLU A 67 0.97 -4.15 3.91
C GLU A 67 2.16 -3.25 4.19
N ALA A 68 3.02 -3.04 3.20
CA ALA A 68 4.08 -2.04 3.27
C ALA A 68 4.27 -1.39 1.90
N GLU A 69 4.99 -0.27 1.83
CA GLU A 69 5.23 0.48 0.60
C GLU A 69 6.71 0.52 0.24
N ILE A 70 7.00 0.35 -1.07
CA ILE A 70 8.31 0.59 -1.66
C ILE A 70 8.20 1.44 -2.93
N GLY A 71 9.19 2.32 -3.15
CA GLY A 71 9.02 3.51 -3.93
C GLY A 71 8.40 4.58 -3.04
N SER A 72 7.80 5.60 -3.60
CA SER A 72 7.05 6.59 -2.82
C SER A 72 5.98 7.25 -3.68
N VAL A 73 4.73 7.10 -3.26
CA VAL A 73 3.58 7.80 -3.83
C VAL A 73 3.57 9.23 -3.27
N GLY A 74 3.61 10.23 -4.16
CA GLY A 74 3.63 11.63 -3.74
C GLY A 74 2.25 12.14 -3.31
N TYR A 75 2.25 13.29 -2.64
CA TYR A 75 1.06 14.04 -2.26
C TYR A 75 0.96 15.32 -3.10
N SER A 76 -0.25 15.67 -3.54
CA SER A 76 -0.47 16.87 -4.35
C SER A 76 -0.23 18.18 -3.58
N ASP A 77 -0.39 18.14 -2.26
CA ASP A 77 -0.26 19.26 -1.32
C ASP A 77 1.08 19.29 -0.57
N ASN A 78 1.99 18.37 -0.86
CA ASN A 78 3.32 18.32 -0.25
C ASN A 78 4.41 18.14 -1.32
N ALA A 79 4.99 19.26 -1.75
CA ALA A 79 6.07 19.26 -2.75
C ALA A 79 7.38 18.68 -2.22
N ASP A 80 7.57 18.61 -0.89
CA ASP A 80 8.77 18.06 -0.25
C ASP A 80 8.70 16.53 -0.15
N ALA A 81 7.51 15.91 -0.29
CA ALA A 81 7.36 14.49 -0.33
C ALA A 81 8.04 13.93 -1.61
N LYS A 82 9.12 13.20 -1.44
CA LYS A 82 9.87 12.62 -2.55
C LYS A 82 8.98 11.60 -3.27
N ARG A 83 8.79 11.81 -4.56
CA ARG A 83 8.19 10.80 -5.44
C ARG A 83 9.30 9.92 -6.00
N ARG A 84 9.13 8.62 -5.92
CA ARG A 84 10.06 7.67 -6.49
C ARG A 84 9.29 6.46 -7.01
N PHE A 85 9.36 6.23 -8.31
CA PHE A 85 8.82 5.00 -8.88
C PHE A 85 9.48 3.78 -8.24
N THR A 86 8.69 2.74 -8.07
CA THR A 86 9.18 1.47 -7.54
C THR A 86 10.10 0.79 -8.53
N ASP A 87 11.32 0.46 -8.12
CA ASP A 87 12.21 -0.40 -8.89
C ASP A 87 11.79 -1.87 -8.71
N PRO A 88 11.63 -2.67 -9.81
CA PRO A 88 11.20 -4.06 -9.70
C PRO A 88 12.14 -4.95 -8.88
N GLY A 89 13.46 -4.75 -8.98
CA GLY A 89 14.44 -5.52 -8.23
C GLY A 89 14.43 -5.19 -6.73
N GLU A 90 14.25 -3.90 -6.38
CA GLU A 90 14.04 -3.48 -5.00
C GLU A 90 12.74 -4.07 -4.44
N ALA A 91 11.65 -4.06 -5.21
CA ALA A 91 10.36 -4.62 -4.80
C ALA A 91 10.42 -6.13 -4.52
N GLU A 92 11.10 -6.90 -5.39
CA GLU A 92 11.33 -8.33 -5.18
C GLU A 92 12.11 -8.59 -3.90
N ARG A 93 13.25 -7.90 -3.73
CA ARG A 93 14.09 -8.03 -2.53
C ARG A 93 13.34 -7.63 -1.26
N PHE A 94 12.60 -6.52 -1.31
CA PHE A 94 11.83 -6.03 -0.16
C PHE A 94 10.77 -7.05 0.27
N ALA A 95 9.96 -7.56 -0.65
CA ALA A 95 8.96 -8.58 -0.36
C ALA A 95 9.60 -9.86 0.24
N ALA A 96 10.72 -10.31 -0.31
CA ALA A 96 11.43 -11.49 0.18
C ALA A 96 12.03 -11.29 1.58
N LEU A 97 12.58 -10.10 1.87
CA LEU A 97 13.24 -9.80 3.15
C LEU A 97 12.25 -9.52 4.28
N THR A 98 11.10 -8.93 3.96
CA THR A 98 10.12 -8.51 4.98
C THR A 98 9.05 -9.54 5.26
N GLY A 99 8.67 -10.31 4.24
CA GLY A 99 7.58 -11.30 4.34
C GLY A 99 6.20 -10.65 4.54
N VAL A 100 5.99 -9.44 4.02
CA VAL A 100 4.67 -8.78 4.01
C VAL A 100 3.65 -9.54 3.19
N ASP A 101 2.37 -9.36 3.48
CA ASP A 101 1.27 -10.02 2.80
C ASP A 101 0.81 -9.28 1.53
N ALA A 102 1.06 -7.96 1.47
CA ALA A 102 0.77 -7.12 0.31
C ALA A 102 1.81 -6.01 0.18
N LEU A 103 2.05 -5.55 -1.05
CA LEU A 103 3.06 -4.54 -1.36
C LEU A 103 2.46 -3.38 -2.15
N ALA A 104 2.47 -2.20 -1.55
CA ALA A 104 2.13 -0.96 -2.22
C ALA A 104 3.31 -0.49 -3.09
N VAL A 105 2.99 -0.09 -4.33
CA VAL A 105 3.99 0.28 -5.34
C VAL A 105 3.64 1.61 -6.01
N ALA A 106 4.65 2.44 -6.22
CA ALA A 106 4.53 3.75 -6.85
C ALA A 106 4.69 3.62 -8.37
N VAL A 107 3.60 3.82 -9.10
CA VAL A 107 3.54 3.72 -10.57
C VAL A 107 2.95 4.96 -11.24
N GLY A 108 2.96 6.11 -10.54
CA GLY A 108 2.58 7.40 -11.10
C GLY A 108 1.30 8.02 -10.54
N THR A 109 0.53 7.30 -9.72
CA THR A 109 -0.60 7.87 -8.97
C THR A 109 -0.14 8.90 -7.93
N VAL A 110 -1.07 9.75 -7.50
CA VAL A 110 -0.79 10.84 -6.54
C VAL A 110 -1.91 10.92 -5.51
N HIS A 111 -1.54 11.03 -4.23
CA HIS A 111 -2.51 11.23 -3.16
C HIS A 111 -3.21 12.59 -3.22
N ARG A 112 -4.45 12.65 -2.74
CA ARG A 112 -5.25 13.89 -2.55
C ARG A 112 -5.52 14.68 -3.83
N MET A 113 -5.62 14.00 -4.96
CA MET A 113 -6.08 14.62 -6.21
C MET A 113 -7.52 14.21 -6.53
N GLU A 114 -8.37 15.18 -6.83
CA GLU A 114 -9.75 14.92 -7.27
C GLU A 114 -9.83 14.52 -8.75
N THR A 115 -8.89 15.01 -9.56
CA THR A 115 -8.76 14.65 -10.98
C THR A 115 -7.29 14.49 -11.30
N GLN A 116 -6.91 13.36 -11.88
CA GLN A 116 -5.53 13.07 -12.22
C GLN A 116 -5.32 13.01 -13.74
N GLY A 117 -4.48 13.90 -14.24
CA GLY A 117 -3.87 13.80 -15.57
C GLY A 117 -2.46 13.24 -15.49
N VAL A 118 -2.25 12.17 -14.68
CA VAL A 118 -0.93 11.61 -14.40
C VAL A 118 -0.52 10.58 -15.45
N ASP A 119 0.78 10.47 -15.70
CA ASP A 119 1.35 9.45 -16.56
C ASP A 119 1.56 8.15 -15.78
N LEU A 120 0.57 7.26 -15.87
CA LEU A 120 0.60 5.96 -15.20
C LEU A 120 1.54 4.99 -15.91
N GLN A 121 2.45 4.41 -15.16
CA GLN A 121 3.51 3.52 -15.65
C GLN A 121 3.04 2.06 -15.70
N PHE A 122 2.12 1.73 -16.61
CA PHE A 122 1.53 0.39 -16.73
C PHE A 122 2.56 -0.71 -17.00
N ASP A 123 3.56 -0.42 -17.84
CA ASP A 123 4.62 -1.38 -18.15
C ASP A 123 5.55 -1.61 -16.97
N LEU A 124 5.75 -0.59 -16.13
CA LEU A 124 6.46 -0.74 -14.86
C LEU A 124 5.68 -1.67 -13.91
N LEU A 125 4.36 -1.48 -13.80
CA LEU A 125 3.52 -2.35 -12.95
C LEU A 125 3.59 -3.80 -13.41
N ARG A 126 3.53 -4.07 -14.72
CA ARG A 126 3.70 -5.43 -15.27
C ARG A 126 5.05 -6.03 -14.91
N ARG A 127 6.14 -5.26 -15.02
CA ARG A 127 7.49 -5.73 -14.65
C ARG A 127 7.59 -6.04 -13.16
N ILE A 128 7.02 -5.21 -12.30
CA ILE A 128 6.96 -5.47 -10.85
C ILE A 128 6.16 -6.77 -10.59
N ARG A 129 4.99 -6.92 -11.23
CA ARG A 129 4.14 -8.12 -11.07
C ARG A 129 4.83 -9.42 -11.51
N GLN A 130 5.75 -9.37 -12.47
CA GLN A 130 6.51 -10.55 -12.92
C GLN A 130 7.42 -11.10 -11.81
N VAL A 131 8.02 -10.23 -11.00
CA VAL A 131 8.99 -10.60 -9.96
C VAL A 131 8.36 -10.68 -8.57
N VAL A 132 7.41 -9.82 -8.22
CA VAL A 132 6.69 -9.82 -6.94
C VAL A 132 5.48 -10.76 -7.03
N LYS A 133 5.40 -11.78 -6.15
CA LYS A 133 4.34 -12.79 -6.17
C LYS A 133 3.17 -12.51 -5.24
N ILE A 134 3.37 -11.68 -4.22
CA ILE A 134 2.32 -11.21 -3.31
C ILE A 134 1.40 -10.17 -3.98
N PRO A 135 0.19 -9.90 -3.45
CA PRO A 135 -0.71 -8.86 -3.93
C PRO A 135 -0.04 -7.50 -4.05
N LEU A 136 -0.25 -6.83 -5.20
CA LEU A 136 0.20 -5.45 -5.43
C LEU A 136 -0.93 -4.47 -5.14
N VAL A 137 -0.59 -3.38 -4.46
CA VAL A 137 -1.52 -2.33 -4.04
C VAL A 137 -1.16 -1.02 -4.72
N ILE A 138 -2.18 -0.28 -5.18
CA ILE A 138 -2.02 1.06 -5.75
C ILE A 138 -2.69 2.08 -4.83
N HIS A 139 -1.89 2.98 -4.28
CA HIS A 139 -2.35 4.11 -3.48
C HIS A 139 -2.61 5.35 -4.35
N GLY A 140 -3.29 6.34 -3.77
CA GLY A 140 -3.50 7.64 -4.42
C GLY A 140 -4.34 7.57 -5.70
N SER A 141 -5.31 6.66 -5.79
CA SER A 141 -6.06 6.41 -7.03
C SER A 141 -7.34 7.26 -7.17
N THR A 142 -7.66 8.13 -6.21
CA THR A 142 -8.75 9.09 -6.36
C THR A 142 -8.50 9.98 -7.58
N GLY A 143 -9.51 10.16 -8.43
CA GLY A 143 -9.42 10.99 -9.64
C GLY A 143 -8.75 10.32 -10.84
N VAL A 144 -8.27 9.09 -10.72
CA VAL A 144 -7.83 8.26 -11.86
C VAL A 144 -9.06 7.83 -12.66
N ALA A 145 -9.00 7.96 -13.98
CA ALA A 145 -10.13 7.60 -14.85
C ALA A 145 -10.43 6.08 -14.79
N ASP A 146 -11.70 5.70 -14.87
CA ASP A 146 -12.14 4.30 -14.77
C ASP A 146 -11.44 3.35 -15.74
N ARG A 147 -11.18 3.82 -16.97
CA ARG A 147 -10.43 3.06 -17.97
C ARG A 147 -9.02 2.71 -17.50
N ASP A 148 -8.38 3.64 -16.78
CA ASP A 148 -7.01 3.49 -16.30
C ASP A 148 -6.97 2.65 -15.02
N LEU A 149 -8.00 2.73 -14.15
CA LEU A 149 -8.19 1.81 -13.03
C LEU A 149 -8.33 0.36 -13.50
N ARG A 150 -9.14 0.11 -14.53
CA ARG A 150 -9.28 -1.23 -15.14
C ARG A 150 -7.94 -1.72 -15.68
N ARG A 151 -7.21 -0.85 -16.37
CA ARG A 151 -5.89 -1.18 -16.91
C ARG A 151 -4.85 -1.47 -15.82
N LEU A 152 -4.89 -0.78 -14.67
CA LEU A 152 -4.05 -1.12 -13.51
C LEU A 152 -4.35 -2.53 -13.01
N ILE A 153 -5.63 -2.92 -12.90
CA ILE A 153 -6.04 -4.27 -12.51
C ILE A 153 -5.52 -5.31 -13.52
N GLU A 154 -5.70 -5.07 -14.82
CA GLU A 154 -5.19 -5.93 -15.90
C GLU A 154 -3.65 -6.07 -15.86
N CYS A 155 -2.95 -5.05 -15.38
CA CYS A 155 -1.49 -5.06 -15.20
C CYS A 155 -1.04 -5.74 -13.90
N GLY A 156 -1.96 -6.15 -13.02
CA GLY A 156 -1.65 -6.94 -11.84
C GLY A 156 -1.90 -6.26 -10.49
N ALA A 157 -2.53 -5.08 -10.46
CA ALA A 157 -3.02 -4.50 -9.22
C ALA A 157 -4.18 -5.33 -8.65
N VAL A 158 -4.14 -5.63 -7.35
CA VAL A 158 -5.14 -6.43 -6.64
C VAL A 158 -5.97 -5.58 -5.68
N LYS A 159 -5.39 -4.55 -5.10
CA LYS A 159 -6.03 -3.59 -4.21
C LYS A 159 -5.79 -2.17 -4.75
N ILE A 160 -6.82 -1.34 -4.70
CA ILE A 160 -6.76 0.07 -5.13
C ILE A 160 -7.36 0.94 -4.03
N ASN A 161 -6.55 1.88 -3.51
CA ASN A 161 -6.97 2.78 -2.45
C ASN A 161 -7.55 4.07 -3.03
N MET A 162 -8.82 4.33 -2.70
CA MET A 162 -9.55 5.54 -3.07
C MET A 162 -10.19 6.14 -1.82
N SER A 163 -10.06 7.44 -1.56
CA SER A 163 -10.60 8.07 -0.36
C SER A 163 -11.29 9.40 -0.60
N THR A 164 -10.66 10.35 -1.30
CA THR A 164 -11.11 11.75 -1.36
C THR A 164 -12.51 11.90 -1.99
N THR A 165 -12.88 11.05 -2.94
CA THR A 165 -14.21 11.05 -3.59
C THR A 165 -15.30 10.40 -2.74
N LEU A 166 -14.96 9.77 -1.63
CA LEU A 166 -15.91 9.09 -0.72
C LEU A 166 -16.21 9.90 0.55
N ARG A 167 -15.67 11.10 0.64
CA ARG A 167 -15.85 12.00 1.80
C ARG A 167 -16.91 13.04 1.57
#